data_fc82685b91aad273a4e4f53e238cc043
#
_entry.id   fc82685b91aad273a4e4f53e238cc043
#
_cell.length_a   1.000
_cell.length_b   1.000
_cell.length_c   1.000
_cell.angle_alpha   90.00
_cell.angle_beta   90.00
_cell.angle_gamma   90.00
#
_symmetry.space_group_name_H-M   'P 1'
#
loop_
_entity.id
_entity.type
_entity.pdbx_description
1 polymer ?
#
loop_
_entity_poly.entity_id
_entity_poly.type
_entity_poly.pdbx_seq_one_letter_code
_entity_poly.pdbx_strand_id
1 'polypeptide(L)'
;MEHGAQAVWADWSAFLNQMRTFFWTALPVLAKVLLVLLLAKLLLRLARTFVQQLFLPSRRRKTMDSQKAKTLETLLQSGLRYLIYFFAGVTILSTVGVKTESLLASAGIVGLAVGFGAQNLVRDVLTGFFIIFEDQFIVGDYIETAGVSGFVEEIGLRVTKLRDFSGI
;
A
#
# COMPACT_ATOMS: atom_id res chain seq x y z
N MET A 1 16.88 5.84 67.55
CA MET A 1 16.58 4.68 66.66
C MET A 1 15.42 4.94 65.68
N GLU A 2 14.60 5.96 65.87
CA GLU A 2 13.44 6.25 64.99
C GLU A 2 13.78 6.86 63.64
N HIS A 3 14.89 7.61 63.54
CA HIS A 3 15.30 8.24 62.25
C HIS A 3 15.70 7.25 61.16
N GLY A 4 16.23 6.08 61.52
CA GLY A 4 16.60 5.05 60.55
C GLY A 4 15.39 4.32 59.91
N ALA A 5 14.35 4.11 60.69
CA ALA A 5 13.14 3.46 60.22
C ALA A 5 12.37 4.35 59.22
N GLN A 6 12.26 5.64 59.50
CA GLN A 6 11.57 6.59 58.61
C GLN A 6 12.28 6.74 57.24
N ALA A 7 13.61 6.70 57.17
CA ALA A 7 14.36 6.73 55.92
C ALA A 7 14.09 5.48 55.06
N VAL A 8 14.03 4.30 55.69
CA VAL A 8 13.74 3.04 54.95
C VAL A 8 12.32 3.04 54.36
N TRP A 9 11.32 3.53 55.12
CA TRP A 9 9.95 3.63 54.61
C TRP A 9 9.79 4.65 53.47
N ALA A 10 10.55 5.77 53.53
CA ALA A 10 10.59 6.77 52.47
C ALA A 10 11.17 6.18 51.18
N ASP A 11 12.25 5.41 51.24
CA ASP A 11 12.87 4.75 50.11
C ASP A 11 11.95 3.69 49.46
N TRP A 12 11.24 2.90 50.31
CA TRP A 12 10.26 1.94 49.81
C TRP A 12 9.06 2.60 49.11
N SER A 13 8.55 3.69 49.67
CA SER A 13 7.43 4.42 49.06
C SER A 13 7.83 5.08 47.74
N ALA A 14 9.06 5.61 47.64
CA ALA A 14 9.62 6.15 46.39
C ALA A 14 9.77 5.06 45.32
N PHE A 15 10.32 3.90 45.72
CA PHE A 15 10.45 2.76 44.80
C PHE A 15 9.09 2.25 44.28
N LEU A 16 8.11 2.08 45.17
CA LEU A 16 6.76 1.65 44.79
C LEU A 16 6.07 2.67 43.84
N ASN A 17 6.23 3.96 44.13
CA ASN A 17 5.72 5.03 43.25
C ASN A 17 6.41 5.02 41.90
N GLN A 18 7.71 4.81 41.84
CA GLN A 18 8.47 4.72 40.62
C GLN A 18 8.05 3.49 39.79
N MET A 19 7.84 2.35 40.44
CA MET A 19 7.30 1.14 39.79
C MET A 19 5.87 1.39 39.26
N ARG A 20 5.03 2.03 40.04
CA ARG A 20 3.65 2.36 39.61
C ARG A 20 3.64 3.31 38.42
N THR A 21 4.44 4.35 38.42
CA THR A 21 4.53 5.29 37.30
C THR A 21 5.06 4.59 36.03
N PHE A 22 6.05 3.71 36.20
CA PHE A 22 6.56 2.91 35.07
C PHE A 22 5.46 2.03 34.47
N PHE A 23 4.67 1.33 35.28
CA PHE A 23 3.56 0.52 34.77
C PHE A 23 2.50 1.35 34.05
N TRP A 24 2.12 2.50 34.62
CA TRP A 24 1.12 3.38 34.01
C TRP A 24 1.59 4.05 32.70
N THR A 25 2.89 4.27 32.54
CA THR A 25 3.46 4.81 31.31
C THR A 25 3.74 3.72 30.27
N ALA A 26 4.17 2.52 30.67
CA ALA A 26 4.48 1.43 29.76
C ALA A 26 3.22 0.75 29.18
N LEU A 27 2.15 0.62 29.98
CA LEU A 27 0.92 -0.06 29.58
C LEU A 27 0.27 0.54 28.32
N PRO A 28 0.07 1.87 28.20
CA PRO A 28 -0.50 2.48 27.01
C PRO A 28 0.42 2.36 25.78
N VAL A 29 1.73 2.39 25.97
CA VAL A 29 2.70 2.18 24.88
C VAL A 29 2.58 0.74 24.34
N LEU A 30 2.57 -0.25 25.24
CA LEU A 30 2.38 -1.65 24.86
C LEU A 30 1.02 -1.87 24.16
N ALA A 31 -0.05 -1.28 24.68
CA ALA A 31 -1.37 -1.37 24.06
C ALA A 31 -1.38 -0.79 22.64
N LYS A 32 -0.74 0.38 22.43
CA LYS A 32 -0.61 0.99 21.11
C LYS A 32 0.22 0.12 20.15
N VAL A 33 1.34 -0.43 20.60
CA VAL A 33 2.16 -1.33 19.79
C VAL A 33 1.38 -2.57 19.37
N LEU A 34 0.67 -3.20 20.32
CA LEU A 34 -0.20 -4.35 20.03
C LEU A 34 -1.29 -3.99 19.00
N LEU A 35 -1.93 -2.83 19.17
CA LEU A 35 -2.93 -2.34 18.24
C LEU A 35 -2.36 -2.18 16.82
N VAL A 36 -1.18 -1.56 16.70
CA VAL A 36 -0.51 -1.38 15.40
C VAL A 36 -0.19 -2.73 14.75
N LEU A 37 0.31 -3.69 15.52
CA LEU A 37 0.60 -5.04 15.02
C LEU A 37 -0.67 -5.78 14.58
N LEU A 38 -1.77 -5.64 15.31
CA LEU A 38 -3.06 -6.23 14.93
C LEU A 38 -3.61 -5.58 13.66
N LEU A 39 -3.55 -4.25 13.56
CA LEU A 39 -3.95 -3.52 12.34
C LEU A 39 -3.08 -3.91 11.14
N ALA A 40 -1.76 -3.98 11.30
CA ALA A 40 -0.86 -4.43 10.24
C ALA A 40 -1.21 -5.85 9.78
N LYS A 41 -1.48 -6.78 10.71
CA LYS A 41 -1.90 -8.15 10.41
C LYS A 41 -3.24 -8.21 9.68
N LEU A 42 -4.20 -7.36 10.07
CA LEU A 42 -5.48 -7.23 9.40
C LEU A 42 -5.32 -6.69 7.98
N LEU A 43 -4.55 -5.60 7.81
CA LEU A 43 -4.27 -5.02 6.50
C LEU A 43 -3.56 -6.00 5.57
N LEU A 44 -2.61 -6.78 6.08
CA LEU A 44 -1.93 -7.83 5.31
C LEU A 44 -2.91 -8.93 4.86
N ARG A 45 -3.87 -9.32 5.70
CA ARG A 45 -4.89 -10.29 5.31
C ARG A 45 -5.80 -9.73 4.22
N LEU A 46 -6.30 -8.51 4.41
CA LEU A 46 -7.16 -7.84 3.43
C LEU A 46 -6.43 -7.64 2.10
N ALA A 47 -5.19 -7.17 2.12
CA ALA A 47 -4.36 -6.99 0.93
C ALA A 47 -4.18 -8.31 0.15
N ARG A 48 -3.87 -9.41 0.84
CA ARG A 48 -3.77 -10.74 0.22
C ARG A 48 -5.06 -11.18 -0.43
N THR A 49 -6.17 -11.10 0.31
CA THR A 49 -7.50 -11.50 -0.20
C THR A 49 -7.90 -10.66 -1.40
N PHE A 50 -7.67 -9.35 -1.35
CA PHE A 50 -7.99 -8.43 -2.44
C PHE A 50 -7.15 -8.74 -3.69
N VAL A 51 -5.84 -8.89 -3.54
CA VAL A 51 -4.97 -9.24 -4.67
C VAL A 51 -5.35 -10.60 -5.27
N GLN A 52 -5.61 -11.61 -4.44
CA GLN A 52 -6.04 -12.92 -4.93
C GLN A 52 -7.37 -12.85 -5.70
N GLN A 53 -8.33 -12.05 -5.24
CA GLN A 53 -9.60 -11.88 -5.94
C GLN A 53 -9.44 -11.21 -7.31
N LEU A 54 -8.54 -10.23 -7.43
CA LEU A 54 -8.23 -9.57 -8.70
C LEU A 54 -7.63 -10.53 -9.73
N PHE A 55 -6.82 -11.49 -9.27
CA PHE A 55 -6.12 -12.46 -10.13
C PHE A 55 -6.83 -13.83 -10.21
N LEU A 56 -8.00 -14.01 -9.55
CA LEU A 56 -8.80 -15.21 -9.74
C LEU A 56 -9.15 -15.33 -11.23
N PRO A 57 -8.75 -16.42 -11.91
CA PRO A 57 -9.06 -16.60 -13.31
C PRO A 57 -10.57 -16.69 -13.46
N SER A 58 -11.20 -15.67 -14.03
CA SER A 58 -12.52 -15.80 -14.62
C SER A 58 -12.45 -16.98 -15.58
N ARG A 59 -13.15 -18.07 -15.30
CA ARG A 59 -13.19 -19.34 -16.07
C ARG A 59 -13.47 -19.15 -17.57
N ARG A 60 -13.69 -17.91 -18.04
CA ARG A 60 -14.02 -17.55 -19.42
C ARG A 60 -12.92 -16.83 -20.21
N ARG A 61 -11.83 -16.35 -19.60
CA ARG A 61 -10.75 -15.67 -20.35
C ARG A 61 -9.43 -16.45 -20.25
N LYS A 62 -9.17 -17.25 -21.26
CA LYS A 62 -7.93 -18.00 -21.56
C LYS A 62 -6.78 -17.11 -22.01
N THR A 63 -6.74 -15.81 -21.66
CA THR A 63 -5.90 -14.80 -22.29
C THR A 63 -4.68 -14.32 -21.50
N MET A 64 -4.52 -14.70 -20.23
CA MET A 64 -3.28 -14.46 -19.50
C MET A 64 -2.55 -15.77 -19.27
N ASP A 65 -1.30 -15.79 -19.72
CA ASP A 65 -0.35 -16.83 -19.37
C ASP A 65 -0.29 -16.96 -17.83
N SER A 66 -0.64 -18.12 -17.31
CA SER A 66 -0.79 -18.37 -15.86
C SER A 66 0.46 -18.01 -15.07
N GLN A 67 1.64 -18.07 -15.69
CA GLN A 67 2.90 -17.69 -15.08
C GLN A 67 3.02 -16.17 -14.90
N LYS A 68 2.60 -15.37 -15.90
CA LYS A 68 2.63 -13.90 -15.82
C LYS A 68 1.70 -13.39 -14.73
N ALA A 69 0.48 -13.94 -14.66
CA ALA A 69 -0.49 -13.59 -13.62
C ALA A 69 0.06 -13.88 -12.21
N LYS A 70 0.67 -15.05 -12.00
CA LYS A 70 1.27 -15.43 -10.72
C LYS A 70 2.45 -14.54 -10.33
N THR A 71 3.28 -14.16 -11.30
CA THR A 71 4.41 -13.25 -11.04
C THR A 71 3.91 -11.86 -10.63
N LEU A 72 2.92 -11.30 -11.34
CA LEU A 72 2.32 -10.00 -11.01
C LEU A 72 1.64 -10.03 -9.62
N GLU A 73 0.89 -11.09 -9.31
CA GLU A 73 0.30 -11.29 -8.00
C GLU A 73 1.37 -11.26 -6.90
N THR A 74 2.46 -12.02 -7.07
CA THR A 74 3.56 -12.09 -6.10
C THR A 74 4.26 -10.75 -5.91
N LEU A 75 4.53 -10.02 -7.00
CA LEU A 75 5.15 -8.70 -6.96
C LEU A 75 4.25 -7.69 -6.22
N LEU A 76 2.96 -7.66 -6.55
CA LEU A 76 2.01 -6.75 -5.92
C LEU A 76 1.84 -7.06 -4.43
N GLN A 77 1.69 -8.34 -4.06
CA GLN A 77 1.63 -8.75 -2.66
C GLN A 77 2.90 -8.39 -1.88
N SER A 78 4.07 -8.55 -2.49
CA SER A 78 5.34 -8.20 -1.86
C SER A 78 5.48 -6.70 -1.66
N GLY A 79 5.14 -5.89 -2.67
CA GLY A 79 5.14 -4.44 -2.57
C GLY A 79 4.22 -3.93 -1.45
N LEU A 80 2.97 -4.40 -1.41
CA LEU A 80 2.01 -4.04 -0.35
C LEU A 80 2.51 -4.48 1.03
N ARG A 81 3.12 -5.64 1.14
CA ARG A 81 3.69 -6.14 2.40
C ARG A 81 4.80 -5.23 2.92
N TYR A 82 5.73 -4.82 2.05
CA TYR A 82 6.81 -3.91 2.44
C TYR A 82 6.29 -2.55 2.88
N LEU A 83 5.29 -2.00 2.18
CA LEU A 83 4.65 -0.75 2.56
C LEU A 83 3.99 -0.85 3.94
N ILE A 84 3.21 -1.90 4.19
CA ILE A 84 2.53 -2.10 5.47
C ILE A 84 3.56 -2.26 6.61
N TYR A 85 4.62 -3.05 6.41
CA TYR A 85 5.67 -3.21 7.42
C TYR A 85 6.44 -1.92 7.67
N PHE A 86 6.72 -1.14 6.62
CA PHE A 86 7.38 0.16 6.76
C PHE A 86 6.55 1.11 7.64
N PHE A 87 5.28 1.31 7.32
CA PHE A 87 4.41 2.21 8.10
C PHE A 87 4.16 1.70 9.52
N ALA A 88 3.97 0.40 9.69
CA ALA A 88 3.86 -0.20 11.03
C ALA A 88 5.13 0.02 11.85
N GLY A 89 6.30 -0.20 11.27
CA GLY A 89 7.60 0.02 11.90
C GLY A 89 7.80 1.48 12.32
N VAL A 90 7.57 2.43 11.41
CA VAL A 90 7.66 3.86 11.70
C VAL A 90 6.71 4.26 12.82
N THR A 91 5.47 3.76 12.82
CA THR A 91 4.48 4.04 13.87
C THR A 91 4.91 3.48 15.22
N ILE A 92 5.48 2.27 15.25
CA ILE A 92 6.02 1.66 16.49
C ILE A 92 7.20 2.48 17.01
N LEU A 93 8.16 2.85 16.15
CA LEU A 93 9.30 3.69 16.55
C LEU A 93 8.82 5.02 17.16
N SER A 94 7.88 5.70 16.51
CA SER A 94 7.28 6.94 17.01
C SER A 94 6.60 6.74 18.37
N THR A 95 5.92 5.61 18.57
CA THR A 95 5.24 5.29 19.84
C THR A 95 6.24 5.09 21.00
N VAL A 96 7.43 4.59 20.70
CA VAL A 96 8.54 4.40 21.67
C VAL A 96 9.33 5.70 21.89
N GLY A 97 8.98 6.80 21.20
CA GLY A 97 9.61 8.10 21.38
C GLY A 97 10.79 8.37 20.44
N VAL A 98 11.03 7.53 19.45
CA VAL A 98 12.04 7.79 18.41
C VAL A 98 11.49 8.82 17.42
N LYS A 99 12.29 9.82 17.09
CA LYS A 99 11.95 10.84 16.09
C LYS A 99 11.94 10.21 14.70
N THR A 100 10.77 10.18 14.07
CA THR A 100 10.55 9.51 12.78
C THR A 100 10.36 10.48 11.62
N GLU A 101 10.46 11.79 11.85
CA GLU A 101 10.21 12.84 10.86
C GLU A 101 11.17 12.71 9.67
N SER A 102 12.45 12.44 9.92
CA SER A 102 13.44 12.24 8.85
C SER A 102 13.19 10.99 8.01
N LEU A 103 12.69 9.91 8.63
CA LEU A 103 12.29 8.68 7.93
C LEU A 103 11.09 8.95 7.01
N LEU A 104 10.08 9.67 7.52
CA LEU A 104 8.90 10.05 6.75
C LEU A 104 9.26 11.02 5.61
N ALA A 105 10.13 11.99 5.87
CA ALA A 105 10.61 12.90 4.83
C ALA A 105 11.36 12.16 3.71
N SER A 106 12.26 11.23 4.07
CA SER A 106 12.98 10.41 3.11
C SER A 106 12.04 9.51 2.30
N ALA A 107 11.06 8.88 2.96
CA ALA A 107 10.03 8.09 2.29
C ALA A 107 9.17 8.94 1.35
N GLY A 108 8.89 10.20 1.71
CA GLY A 108 8.20 11.17 0.85
C GLY A 108 8.97 11.45 -0.43
N ILE A 109 10.28 11.65 -0.35
CA ILE A 109 11.15 11.87 -1.53
C ILE A 109 11.12 10.63 -2.44
N VAL A 110 11.24 9.43 -1.85
CA VAL A 110 11.13 8.17 -2.61
C VAL A 110 9.74 8.04 -3.26
N GLY A 111 8.68 8.40 -2.52
CA GLY A 111 7.30 8.41 -3.04
C GLY A 111 7.14 9.34 -4.24
N LEU A 112 7.72 10.55 -4.19
CA LEU A 112 7.72 11.48 -5.32
C LEU A 112 8.48 10.91 -6.52
N ALA A 113 9.64 10.30 -6.32
CA ALA A 113 10.41 9.69 -7.39
C ALA A 113 9.63 8.56 -8.10
N VAL A 114 8.97 7.70 -7.31
CA VAL A 114 8.08 6.65 -7.82
C VAL A 114 6.87 7.25 -8.53
N GLY A 115 6.26 8.32 -7.98
CA GLY A 115 5.15 9.04 -8.59
C GLY A 115 5.49 9.63 -9.95
N PHE A 116 6.63 10.30 -10.08
CA PHE A 116 7.12 10.80 -11.36
C PHE A 116 7.40 9.67 -12.35
N GLY A 117 8.01 8.57 -11.88
CA GLY A 117 8.23 7.38 -12.72
C GLY A 117 6.94 6.72 -13.22
N ALA A 118 5.86 6.78 -12.44
CA ALA A 118 4.56 6.22 -12.77
C ALA A 118 3.61 7.20 -13.49
N GLN A 119 3.97 8.47 -13.66
CA GLN A 119 3.10 9.54 -14.17
C GLN A 119 2.45 9.18 -15.52
N ASN A 120 3.22 8.65 -16.47
CA ASN A 120 2.70 8.27 -17.76
C ASN A 120 1.69 7.12 -17.67
N LEU A 121 1.95 6.13 -16.80
CA LEU A 121 1.01 5.03 -16.57
C LEU A 121 -0.34 5.54 -16.03
N VAL A 122 -0.31 6.47 -15.07
CA VAL A 122 -1.52 7.08 -14.52
C VAL A 122 -2.27 7.87 -15.60
N ARG A 123 -1.55 8.65 -16.42
CA ARG A 123 -2.13 9.38 -17.55
C ARG A 123 -2.81 8.44 -18.53
N ASP A 124 -2.14 7.37 -18.95
CA ASP A 124 -2.68 6.41 -19.92
C ASP A 124 -3.99 5.79 -19.39
N VAL A 125 -3.99 5.36 -18.12
CA VAL A 125 -5.19 4.76 -17.47
C VAL A 125 -6.34 5.76 -17.39
N LEU A 126 -6.07 7.02 -17.01
CA LEU A 126 -7.10 8.06 -16.96
C LEU A 126 -7.65 8.36 -18.36
N THR A 127 -6.79 8.46 -19.36
CA THR A 127 -7.23 8.67 -20.76
C THR A 127 -8.12 7.52 -21.23
N GLY A 128 -7.69 6.27 -21.03
CA GLY A 128 -8.51 5.10 -21.39
C GLY A 128 -9.83 5.03 -20.65
N PHE A 129 -9.85 5.42 -19.38
CA PHE A 129 -11.08 5.53 -18.59
C PHE A 129 -12.05 6.56 -19.21
N PHE A 130 -11.58 7.77 -19.55
CA PHE A 130 -12.43 8.80 -20.14
C PHE A 130 -12.90 8.44 -21.54
N ILE A 131 -12.09 7.78 -22.36
CA ILE A 131 -12.52 7.25 -23.67
C ILE A 131 -13.75 6.35 -23.50
N ILE A 132 -13.71 5.44 -22.52
CA ILE A 132 -14.81 4.50 -22.27
C ILE A 132 -16.00 5.21 -21.58
N PHE A 133 -15.74 6.13 -20.65
CA PHE A 133 -16.77 6.80 -19.88
C PHE A 133 -17.59 7.82 -20.70
N GLU A 134 -16.93 8.50 -21.64
CA GLU A 134 -17.53 9.52 -22.50
C GLU A 134 -17.98 8.96 -23.85
N ASP A 135 -17.78 7.66 -24.11
CA ASP A 135 -18.05 7.01 -25.39
C ASP A 135 -17.43 7.76 -26.58
N GLN A 136 -16.15 8.25 -26.42
CA GLN A 136 -15.48 9.04 -27.45
C GLN A 136 -15.40 8.28 -28.80
N PHE A 137 -15.23 6.98 -28.75
CA PHE A 137 -15.40 6.03 -29.86
C PHE A 137 -15.68 4.63 -29.28
N ILE A 138 -16.31 3.77 -30.08
CA ILE A 138 -16.69 2.41 -29.69
C ILE A 138 -15.99 1.36 -30.56
N VAL A 139 -16.07 0.09 -30.12
CA VAL A 139 -15.55 -1.04 -30.91
C VAL A 139 -16.31 -1.12 -32.24
N GLY A 140 -15.58 -1.14 -33.35
CA GLY A 140 -16.10 -1.13 -34.71
C GLY A 140 -15.99 0.22 -35.39
N ASP A 141 -15.72 1.32 -34.69
CA ASP A 141 -15.52 2.63 -35.30
C ASP A 141 -14.21 2.68 -36.06
N TYR A 142 -14.20 3.45 -37.13
CA TYR A 142 -12.98 3.81 -37.85
C TYR A 142 -12.43 5.11 -37.29
N ILE A 143 -11.22 5.06 -36.74
CA ILE A 143 -10.56 6.22 -36.14
C ILE A 143 -9.18 6.44 -36.75
N GLU A 144 -8.74 7.70 -36.72
CA GLU A 144 -7.38 8.10 -37.03
C GLU A 144 -6.77 8.80 -35.82
N THR A 145 -5.67 8.29 -35.31
CA THR A 145 -4.97 8.83 -34.16
C THR A 145 -3.47 8.61 -34.24
N ALA A 146 -2.68 9.62 -33.87
CA ALA A 146 -1.22 9.56 -33.85
C ALA A 146 -0.58 9.06 -35.16
N GLY A 147 -1.21 9.34 -36.34
CA GLY A 147 -0.72 8.91 -37.64
C GLY A 147 -1.01 7.45 -37.97
N VAL A 148 -1.82 6.77 -37.19
CA VAL A 148 -2.33 5.41 -37.44
C VAL A 148 -3.84 5.48 -37.62
N SER A 149 -4.38 4.78 -38.60
CA SER A 149 -5.82 4.70 -38.87
C SER A 149 -6.27 3.25 -38.96
N GLY A 150 -7.48 2.96 -38.49
CA GLY A 150 -8.02 1.62 -38.55
C GLY A 150 -9.35 1.48 -37.79
N PHE A 151 -9.94 0.29 -37.88
CA PHE A 151 -11.12 -0.06 -37.09
C PHE A 151 -10.76 -0.46 -35.67
N VAL A 152 -11.48 0.08 -34.69
CA VAL A 152 -11.30 -0.26 -33.27
C VAL A 152 -11.71 -1.72 -33.03
N GLU A 153 -10.76 -2.55 -32.64
CA GLU A 153 -10.99 -3.97 -32.34
C GLU A 153 -11.23 -4.20 -30.84
N GLU A 154 -10.47 -3.51 -30.00
CA GLU A 154 -10.56 -3.64 -28.54
C GLU A 154 -10.18 -2.33 -27.87
N ILE A 155 -10.96 -1.89 -26.87
CA ILE A 155 -10.65 -0.73 -26.04
C ILE A 155 -10.25 -1.22 -24.66
N GLY A 156 -8.97 -1.02 -24.31
CA GLY A 156 -8.44 -1.28 -22.96
C GLY A 156 -8.18 0.02 -22.20
N LEU A 157 -7.97 -0.09 -20.87
CA LEU A 157 -7.67 1.07 -20.03
C LEU A 157 -6.35 1.78 -20.39
N ARG A 158 -5.43 1.08 -21.03
CA ARG A 158 -4.11 1.64 -21.41
C ARG A 158 -3.84 1.62 -22.90
N VAL A 159 -4.42 0.68 -23.64
CA VAL A 159 -4.13 0.44 -25.05
C VAL A 159 -5.41 0.15 -25.77
N THR A 160 -5.64 0.87 -26.88
CA THR A 160 -6.70 0.56 -27.84
C THR A 160 -6.05 -0.18 -29.01
N LYS A 161 -6.63 -1.31 -29.43
CA LYS A 161 -6.17 -2.06 -30.60
C LYS A 161 -6.94 -1.63 -31.81
N LEU A 162 -6.21 -1.29 -32.87
CA LEU A 162 -6.75 -0.96 -34.20
C LEU A 162 -6.38 -2.07 -35.17
N ARG A 163 -7.31 -2.38 -36.06
CA ARG A 163 -7.07 -3.28 -37.20
C ARG A 163 -7.11 -2.45 -38.48
N ASP A 164 -6.00 -2.46 -39.20
CA ASP A 164 -5.91 -1.84 -40.51
C ASP A 164 -6.64 -2.65 -41.58
N PHE A 165 -6.91 -2.03 -42.75
CA PHE A 165 -7.49 -2.70 -43.93
C PHE A 165 -6.62 -3.86 -44.46
N SER A 166 -5.32 -3.83 -44.21
CA SER A 166 -4.38 -4.91 -44.61
C SER A 166 -4.46 -6.15 -43.70
N GLY A 167 -5.22 -6.10 -42.60
CA GLY A 167 -5.40 -7.25 -41.70
C GLY A 167 -4.22 -7.53 -40.76
N ILE A 168 -3.27 -6.56 -40.65
CA ILE A 168 -2.12 -6.63 -39.72
C ILE A 168 -2.44 -5.87 -38.45
#